data_259a1e167ebff21ef95b4655409a4e5f
#
_entry.id   259a1e167ebff21ef95b4655409a4e5f
#
_cell.length_a   1.000
_cell.length_b   1.000
_cell.length_c   1.000
_cell.angle_alpha   90.00
_cell.angle_beta   90.00
_cell.angle_gamma   90.00
#
_symmetry.space_group_name_H-M   'P 1'
#
loop_
_entity.id
_entity.type
_entity.pdbx_description
1 polymer ?
#
loop_
_entity_poly.entity_id
_entity_poly.type
_entity_poly.pdbx_seq_one_letter_code
_entity_poly.pdbx_strand_id
1 'polypeptide(L)'
;LASLPDGLVKLVVTSPPYNIGKQYEQRLHIDEYLAQQAEVIQECARVVSDRGSICWQVGNYVDGGEIAPLDILLYPVFKRLGLKLRNRIIWHFEHGLHCSRRFSGRHETILWFTKGDNYPFALDAVRVPQKYTQKKHYKGPKAGLLSCNPLGKNPGDVWAIPNVKHNHVEKTSHPCQFPVELVERLVLALTKPGDWVLDPFMGVGSALIGALAHGRRAMGAEMVGEYVTVARRRIEAAEKGELRIRPMERPVYGPNGNGSQYPPVRVRIGGMGYG
;
A
#
# COMPACT_ATOMS: atom_id res chain seq x y z
N LEU A 1 -12.75 -3.92 -14.32
CA LEU A 1 -12.73 -2.47 -14.14
C LEU A 1 -13.66 -1.76 -15.13
N ALA A 2 -13.84 -2.27 -16.34
CA ALA A 2 -14.66 -1.66 -17.40
C ALA A 2 -16.11 -1.34 -16.99
N SER A 3 -16.68 -2.06 -16.02
CA SER A 3 -18.03 -1.82 -15.50
C SER A 3 -18.11 -0.67 -14.47
N LEU A 4 -16.99 -0.17 -13.98
CA LEU A 4 -16.97 0.91 -13.01
C LEU A 4 -17.12 2.28 -13.68
N PRO A 5 -17.89 3.21 -13.10
CA PRO A 5 -18.02 4.58 -13.61
C PRO A 5 -16.68 5.34 -13.55
N ASP A 6 -16.51 6.28 -14.47
CA ASP A 6 -15.39 7.22 -14.45
C ASP A 6 -15.40 8.05 -13.16
N GLY A 7 -14.23 8.28 -12.60
CA GLY A 7 -14.06 9.16 -11.44
C GLY A 7 -14.69 8.70 -10.13
N LEU A 8 -15.11 7.44 -10.03
CA LEU A 8 -15.75 6.89 -8.81
C LEU A 8 -14.76 6.78 -7.64
N VAL A 9 -13.51 6.38 -7.92
CA VAL A 9 -12.55 5.93 -6.91
C VAL A 9 -11.70 7.10 -6.41
N LYS A 10 -11.49 7.20 -5.09
CA LYS A 10 -10.61 8.19 -4.48
C LYS A 10 -9.16 7.71 -4.41
N LEU A 11 -8.94 6.43 -4.16
CA LEU A 11 -7.61 5.83 -4.05
C LEU A 11 -7.58 4.48 -4.76
N VAL A 12 -6.68 4.33 -5.71
CA VAL A 12 -6.22 3.02 -6.16
C VAL A 12 -4.95 2.70 -5.37
N VAL A 13 -4.90 1.55 -4.70
CA VAL A 13 -3.72 1.05 -4.00
C VAL A 13 -3.56 -0.42 -4.30
N THR A 14 -2.44 -0.81 -4.87
CA THR A 14 -2.25 -2.18 -5.36
C THR A 14 -0.79 -2.59 -5.42
N SER A 15 -0.58 -3.91 -5.42
CA SER A 15 0.67 -4.59 -5.72
C SER A 15 0.40 -5.60 -6.83
N PRO A 16 0.63 -5.25 -8.11
CA PRO A 16 0.39 -6.16 -9.23
C PRO A 16 1.36 -7.36 -9.20
N PRO A 17 1.12 -8.41 -9.97
CA PRO A 17 2.11 -9.45 -10.24
C PRO A 17 3.42 -8.84 -10.77
N TYR A 18 4.60 -9.38 -10.36
CA TYR A 18 5.91 -8.82 -10.72
C TYR A 18 6.61 -9.58 -11.86
N ASN A 19 5.89 -10.46 -12.54
CA ASN A 19 6.42 -11.28 -13.64
C ASN A 19 7.55 -12.25 -13.18
N ILE A 20 7.50 -12.72 -11.94
CA ILE A 20 8.55 -13.57 -11.35
C ILE A 20 8.21 -15.06 -11.39
N GLY A 21 7.12 -15.44 -12.07
CA GLY A 21 6.72 -16.84 -12.25
C GLY A 21 6.20 -17.50 -10.98
N LYS A 22 5.42 -16.78 -10.17
CA LYS A 22 4.72 -17.34 -9.01
C LYS A 22 3.50 -18.14 -9.46
N GLN A 23 2.91 -18.92 -8.57
CA GLN A 23 1.78 -19.81 -8.85
C GLN A 23 0.54 -19.11 -9.47
N TYR A 24 0.40 -17.81 -9.25
CA TYR A 24 -0.71 -16.99 -9.72
C TYR A 24 -0.41 -16.21 -11.00
N GLU A 25 0.81 -16.34 -11.57
CA GLU A 25 1.20 -15.60 -12.78
C GLU A 25 1.99 -16.50 -13.74
N GLN A 26 1.82 -16.26 -15.04
CA GLN A 26 2.69 -16.79 -16.08
C GLN A 26 3.78 -15.74 -16.36
N ARG A 27 5.04 -16.21 -16.40
CA ARG A 27 6.15 -15.33 -16.77
C ARG A 27 6.06 -14.96 -18.25
N LEU A 28 6.01 -13.67 -18.52
CA LEU A 28 5.92 -13.10 -19.86
C LEU A 28 7.24 -12.44 -20.26
N HIS A 29 7.42 -12.18 -21.56
CA HIS A 29 8.43 -11.21 -21.99
C HIS A 29 8.13 -9.84 -21.34
N ILE A 30 9.19 -9.07 -21.04
CA ILE A 30 9.01 -7.81 -20.28
C ILE A 30 8.08 -6.82 -21.00
N ASP A 31 8.16 -6.74 -22.33
CA ASP A 31 7.31 -5.83 -23.11
C ASP A 31 5.83 -6.22 -23.05
N GLU A 32 5.52 -7.53 -23.09
CA GLU A 32 4.15 -8.04 -22.94
C GLU A 32 3.60 -7.75 -21.54
N TYR A 33 4.43 -7.96 -20.51
CA TYR A 33 4.09 -7.62 -19.13
C TYR A 33 3.77 -6.13 -18.99
N LEU A 34 4.62 -5.25 -19.55
CA LEU A 34 4.42 -3.81 -19.51
C LEU A 34 3.15 -3.38 -20.27
N ALA A 35 2.83 -4.03 -21.40
CA ALA A 35 1.61 -3.79 -22.16
C ALA A 35 0.36 -4.17 -21.32
N GLN A 36 0.34 -5.34 -20.70
CA GLN A 36 -0.77 -5.76 -19.82
C GLN A 36 -0.94 -4.82 -18.62
N GLN A 37 0.18 -4.42 -17.99
CA GLN A 37 0.12 -3.44 -16.88
C GLN A 37 -0.42 -2.09 -17.37
N ALA A 38 -0.07 -1.66 -18.58
CA ALA A 38 -0.54 -0.40 -19.14
C ALA A 38 -2.06 -0.37 -19.32
N GLU A 39 -2.68 -1.47 -19.75
CA GLU A 39 -4.14 -1.58 -19.86
C GLU A 39 -4.84 -1.41 -18.50
N VAL A 40 -4.33 -2.09 -17.46
CA VAL A 40 -4.89 -1.97 -16.12
C VAL A 40 -4.67 -0.57 -15.54
N ILE A 41 -3.48 0.02 -15.75
CA ILE A 41 -3.16 1.37 -15.30
C ILE A 41 -4.07 2.40 -15.99
N GLN A 42 -4.37 2.23 -17.27
CA GLN A 42 -5.28 3.09 -18.03
C GLN A 42 -6.69 3.05 -17.42
N GLU A 43 -7.22 1.88 -17.12
CA GLU A 43 -8.52 1.74 -16.46
C GLU A 43 -8.51 2.33 -15.04
N CYS A 44 -7.44 2.13 -14.28
CA CYS A 44 -7.27 2.78 -12.98
C CYS A 44 -7.28 4.31 -13.10
N ALA A 45 -6.61 4.86 -14.12
CA ALA A 45 -6.60 6.28 -14.40
C ALA A 45 -8.00 6.81 -14.81
N ARG A 46 -8.81 6.00 -15.50
CA ARG A 46 -10.19 6.35 -15.86
C ARG A 46 -11.09 6.40 -14.61
N VAL A 47 -11.07 5.37 -13.79
CA VAL A 47 -11.97 5.24 -12.63
C VAL A 47 -11.56 6.10 -11.44
N VAL A 48 -10.28 6.53 -11.35
CA VAL A 48 -9.86 7.43 -10.28
C VAL A 48 -10.38 8.84 -10.51
N SER A 49 -10.90 9.49 -9.47
CA SER A 49 -11.43 10.85 -9.54
C SER A 49 -10.34 11.89 -9.79
N ASP A 50 -10.69 13.09 -10.27
CA ASP A 50 -9.74 14.18 -10.54
C ASP A 50 -8.94 14.61 -9.29
N ARG A 51 -9.50 14.39 -8.11
CA ARG A 51 -8.86 14.62 -6.82
C ARG A 51 -8.36 13.32 -6.17
N GLY A 52 -8.27 12.25 -6.95
CA GLY A 52 -7.85 10.93 -6.46
C GLY A 52 -6.37 10.67 -6.63
N SER A 53 -5.95 9.54 -6.08
CA SER A 53 -4.56 9.06 -6.07
C SER A 53 -4.46 7.63 -6.58
N ILE A 54 -3.33 7.31 -7.21
CA ILE A 54 -2.93 5.94 -7.55
C ILE A 54 -1.61 5.65 -6.85
N CYS A 55 -1.59 4.61 -6.01
CA CYS A 55 -0.41 4.11 -5.33
C CYS A 55 -0.09 2.71 -5.87
N TRP A 56 0.93 2.62 -6.68
CA TRP A 56 1.33 1.41 -7.41
C TRP A 56 2.59 0.85 -6.80
N GLN A 57 2.48 -0.25 -6.04
CA GLN A 57 3.59 -0.87 -5.34
C GLN A 57 4.20 -1.95 -6.21
N VAL A 58 5.51 -1.88 -6.43
CA VAL A 58 6.27 -2.84 -7.25
C VAL A 58 7.65 -3.11 -6.66
N GLY A 59 8.13 -4.31 -6.92
CA GLY A 59 9.51 -4.71 -6.66
C GLY A 59 10.38 -4.70 -7.92
N ASN A 60 11.46 -5.44 -7.85
CA ASN A 60 12.35 -5.69 -8.99
C ASN A 60 12.02 -7.05 -9.62
N TYR A 61 11.98 -7.07 -10.92
CA TYR A 61 12.05 -8.29 -11.71
C TYR A 61 13.52 -8.64 -11.97
N VAL A 62 13.88 -9.92 -11.90
CA VAL A 62 15.26 -10.37 -12.15
C VAL A 62 15.24 -11.39 -13.29
N ASP A 63 15.97 -11.08 -14.36
CA ASP A 63 16.16 -11.93 -15.51
C ASP A 63 17.63 -12.14 -15.83
N GLY A 64 18.06 -13.38 -16.02
CA GLY A 64 19.45 -13.70 -16.34
C GLY A 64 20.50 -13.12 -15.37
N GLY A 65 20.10 -12.76 -14.14
CA GLY A 65 20.94 -12.06 -13.16
C GLY A 65 20.90 -10.53 -13.21
N GLU A 66 20.28 -9.96 -14.23
CA GLU A 66 20.04 -8.53 -14.36
C GLU A 66 18.77 -8.10 -13.63
N ILE A 67 18.78 -6.89 -13.07
CA ILE A 67 17.62 -6.32 -12.39
C ILE A 67 16.87 -5.42 -13.38
N ALA A 68 15.59 -5.73 -13.62
CA ALA A 68 14.65 -4.83 -14.28
C ALA A 68 13.84 -4.10 -13.20
N PRO A 69 14.06 -2.80 -12.96
CA PRO A 69 13.39 -2.02 -11.93
C PRO A 69 11.99 -1.62 -12.42
N LEU A 70 10.96 -2.35 -11.97
CA LEU A 70 9.59 -2.17 -12.46
C LEU A 70 9.03 -0.78 -12.20
N ASP A 71 9.45 -0.10 -11.15
CA ASP A 71 9.06 1.28 -10.86
C ASP A 71 9.54 2.26 -11.95
N ILE A 72 10.74 2.06 -12.48
CA ILE A 72 11.29 2.86 -13.58
C ILE A 72 10.60 2.52 -14.89
N LEU A 73 10.41 1.24 -15.17
CA LEU A 73 9.80 0.77 -16.43
C LEU A 73 8.32 1.17 -16.56
N LEU A 74 7.57 1.17 -15.44
CA LEU A 74 6.16 1.54 -15.44
C LEU A 74 5.92 3.06 -15.35
N TYR A 75 6.87 3.83 -14.84
CA TYR A 75 6.74 5.29 -14.72
C TYR A 75 6.29 5.99 -16.01
N PRO A 76 6.84 5.68 -17.21
CA PRO A 76 6.40 6.29 -18.46
C PRO A 76 4.94 6.02 -18.81
N VAL A 77 4.38 4.87 -18.40
CA VAL A 77 2.97 4.53 -18.63
C VAL A 77 2.07 5.55 -17.93
N PHE A 78 2.29 5.81 -16.65
CA PHE A 78 1.55 6.80 -15.89
C PHE A 78 1.72 8.22 -16.45
N LYS A 79 2.92 8.56 -16.89
CA LYS A 79 3.22 9.88 -17.47
C LYS A 79 2.49 10.13 -18.78
N ARG A 80 2.37 9.13 -19.66
CA ARG A 80 1.60 9.23 -20.90
C ARG A 80 0.10 9.50 -20.66
N LEU A 81 -0.43 9.05 -19.51
CA LEU A 81 -1.82 9.30 -19.08
C LEU A 81 -1.99 10.67 -18.38
N GLY A 82 -0.95 11.53 -18.38
CA GLY A 82 -1.01 12.85 -17.76
C GLY A 82 -0.92 12.88 -16.25
N LEU A 83 -0.69 11.72 -15.61
CA LEU A 83 -0.60 11.62 -14.15
C LEU A 83 0.69 12.26 -13.61
N LYS A 84 0.60 12.87 -12.43
CA LYS A 84 1.70 13.59 -11.76
C LYS A 84 2.26 12.74 -10.62
N LEU A 85 3.53 12.35 -10.69
CA LEU A 85 4.22 11.65 -9.60
C LEU A 85 4.38 12.59 -8.41
N ARG A 86 3.95 12.17 -7.22
CA ARG A 86 4.09 12.91 -5.96
C ARG A 86 5.23 12.40 -5.10
N ASN A 87 5.34 11.07 -4.96
CA ASN A 87 6.46 10.42 -4.28
C ASN A 87 6.84 9.10 -4.95
N ARG A 88 8.10 8.73 -4.81
CA ARG A 88 8.61 7.35 -4.87
C ARG A 88 8.85 6.93 -3.41
N ILE A 89 7.88 6.24 -2.82
CA ILE A 89 7.96 5.79 -1.43
C ILE A 89 8.72 4.47 -1.40
N ILE A 90 9.76 4.40 -0.59
CA ILE A 90 10.56 3.19 -0.36
C ILE A 90 9.96 2.44 0.81
N TRP A 91 9.38 1.28 0.54
CA TRP A 91 9.01 0.34 1.58
C TRP A 91 10.21 -0.56 1.88
N HIS A 92 10.88 -0.29 3.00
CA HIS A 92 12.03 -1.03 3.49
C HIS A 92 11.60 -2.16 4.43
N PHE A 93 12.19 -3.35 4.26
CA PHE A 93 11.98 -4.52 5.11
C PHE A 93 13.29 -5.31 5.30
N GLU A 94 13.42 -5.98 6.46
CA GLU A 94 14.67 -6.64 6.84
C GLU A 94 14.84 -8.03 6.20
N HIS A 95 13.73 -8.74 5.92
CA HIS A 95 13.76 -10.12 5.47
C HIS A 95 13.57 -10.26 3.95
N GLY A 96 14.45 -11.02 3.32
CA GLY A 96 14.40 -11.33 1.89
C GLY A 96 15.50 -12.31 1.49
N LEU A 97 15.57 -12.64 0.20
CA LEU A 97 16.60 -13.53 -0.34
C LEU A 97 18.00 -12.93 -0.12
N HIS A 98 18.93 -13.77 0.29
CA HIS A 98 20.34 -13.42 0.36
C HIS A 98 21.02 -13.61 -1.00
N CYS A 99 21.75 -12.59 -1.43
CA CYS A 99 22.53 -12.63 -2.66
C CYS A 99 24.02 -12.68 -2.32
N SER A 100 24.78 -13.51 -3.04
CA SER A 100 26.22 -13.66 -2.86
C SER A 100 27.06 -12.83 -3.84
N ARG A 101 26.45 -12.38 -4.96
CA ARG A 101 27.14 -11.67 -6.04
C ARG A 101 26.65 -10.23 -6.26
N ARG A 102 25.72 -9.76 -5.43
CA ARG A 102 25.22 -8.38 -5.37
C ARG A 102 24.62 -8.09 -4.00
N PHE A 103 24.31 -6.85 -3.70
CA PHE A 103 23.60 -6.52 -2.46
C PHE A 103 22.20 -7.13 -2.46
N SER A 104 21.80 -7.68 -1.31
CA SER A 104 20.48 -8.26 -1.13
C SER A 104 19.40 -7.16 -1.16
N GLY A 105 18.36 -7.32 -1.98
CA GLY A 105 17.22 -6.40 -2.02
C GLY A 105 16.47 -6.39 -0.69
N ARG A 106 16.22 -5.21 -0.15
CA ARG A 106 15.53 -4.99 1.13
C ARG A 106 14.48 -3.89 1.04
N HIS A 107 14.04 -3.57 -0.16
CA HIS A 107 12.97 -2.60 -0.38
C HIS A 107 12.16 -2.93 -1.63
N GLU A 108 10.97 -2.39 -1.64
CA GLU A 108 10.11 -2.24 -2.81
C GLU A 108 9.65 -0.78 -2.89
N THR A 109 9.11 -0.37 -4.03
CA THR A 109 8.78 1.02 -4.30
C THR A 109 7.28 1.19 -4.48
N ILE A 110 6.69 2.22 -3.87
CA ILE A 110 5.33 2.66 -4.15
C ILE A 110 5.41 3.95 -4.96
N LEU A 111 4.92 3.91 -6.18
CA LEU A 111 4.77 5.09 -7.03
C LEU A 111 3.43 5.75 -6.68
N TRP A 112 3.46 6.93 -6.08
CA TRP A 112 2.23 7.68 -5.80
C TRP A 112 2.00 8.75 -6.84
N PHE A 113 0.93 8.59 -7.60
CA PHE A 113 0.47 9.52 -8.63
C PHE A 113 -0.87 10.17 -8.30
N THR A 114 -1.11 11.36 -8.88
CA THR A 114 -2.41 12.06 -8.85
C THR A 114 -2.78 12.57 -10.24
N LYS A 115 -4.08 12.72 -10.53
CA LYS A 115 -4.53 13.40 -11.77
C LYS A 115 -4.24 14.89 -11.74
N GLY A 116 -4.63 15.57 -10.66
CA GLY A 116 -4.49 17.01 -10.50
C GLY A 116 -3.67 17.40 -9.28
N ASP A 117 -3.60 18.70 -9.02
CA ASP A 117 -2.85 19.26 -7.89
C ASP A 117 -3.72 19.39 -6.63
N ASN A 118 -5.05 19.30 -6.77
CA ASN A 118 -6.01 19.42 -5.67
C ASN A 118 -6.39 18.04 -5.10
N TYR A 119 -5.42 17.29 -4.58
CA TYR A 119 -5.61 16.01 -3.93
C TYR A 119 -5.63 16.16 -2.40
N PRO A 120 -6.34 15.29 -1.65
CA PRO A 120 -6.29 15.29 -0.20
C PRO A 120 -4.95 14.75 0.31
N PHE A 121 -4.41 15.37 1.36
CA PHE A 121 -3.28 14.86 2.12
C PHE A 121 -3.45 15.19 3.61
N ALA A 122 -3.96 14.23 4.38
CA ALA A 122 -4.21 14.38 5.81
C ALA A 122 -2.94 14.01 6.62
N LEU A 123 -1.97 14.94 6.65
CA LEU A 123 -0.68 14.72 7.30
C LEU A 123 -0.82 14.33 8.79
N ASP A 124 -1.75 14.96 9.52
CA ASP A 124 -1.89 14.74 10.96
C ASP A 124 -2.36 13.30 11.29
N ALA A 125 -3.08 12.65 10.37
CA ALA A 125 -3.53 11.27 10.52
C ALA A 125 -2.39 10.23 10.39
N VAL A 126 -1.22 10.63 9.88
CA VAL A 126 -0.09 9.72 9.58
C VAL A 126 1.23 10.19 10.17
N ARG A 127 1.21 11.19 11.07
CA ARG A 127 2.44 11.64 11.74
C ARG A 127 3.07 10.52 12.55
N VAL A 128 4.39 10.51 12.57
CA VAL A 128 5.21 9.60 13.39
C VAL A 128 5.89 10.36 14.52
N PRO A 129 6.27 9.69 15.62
CA PRO A 129 6.94 10.33 16.75
C PRO A 129 8.19 11.12 16.35
N GLN A 130 8.41 12.24 17.01
CA GLN A 130 9.63 13.02 16.87
C GLN A 130 10.80 12.36 17.61
N LYS A 131 11.97 12.34 16.98
CA LYS A 131 13.19 11.89 17.67
C LYS A 131 13.66 12.88 18.75
N TYR A 132 13.47 14.18 18.49
CA TYR A 132 13.95 15.27 19.37
C TYR A 132 12.79 16.19 19.75
N THR A 133 12.02 15.80 20.73
CA THR A 133 10.79 16.51 21.15
C THR A 133 11.04 17.88 21.79
N GLN A 134 12.24 18.09 22.37
CA GLN A 134 12.61 19.33 23.08
C GLN A 134 13.38 20.33 22.21
N LYS A 135 13.51 20.09 20.91
CA LYS A 135 14.20 20.99 20.00
C LYS A 135 13.47 22.32 19.93
N LYS A 136 14.22 23.43 20.12
CA LYS A 136 13.71 24.80 20.06
C LYS A 136 14.23 25.52 18.81
N HIS A 137 13.50 26.55 18.39
CA HIS A 137 13.98 27.48 17.38
C HIS A 137 15.19 28.25 17.91
N TYR A 138 16.27 28.25 17.14
CA TYR A 138 17.51 28.90 17.55
C TYR A 138 17.51 30.41 17.25
N LYS A 139 16.86 30.87 16.18
CA LYS A 139 16.84 32.26 15.70
C LYS A 139 15.44 32.69 15.26
N GLY A 140 15.28 34.00 15.10
CA GLY A 140 14.08 34.64 14.58
C GLY A 140 12.95 34.83 15.60
N PRO A 141 11.76 35.28 15.18
CA PRO A 141 10.65 35.65 16.07
C PRO A 141 10.15 34.51 16.97
N LYS A 142 10.48 33.27 16.65
CA LYS A 142 10.12 32.08 17.43
C LYS A 142 11.27 31.51 18.26
N ALA A 143 12.38 32.23 18.41
CA ALA A 143 13.53 31.78 19.20
C ALA A 143 13.08 31.36 20.61
N GLY A 144 13.59 30.21 21.09
CA GLY A 144 13.24 29.64 22.38
C GLY A 144 11.95 28.81 22.42
N LEU A 145 11.03 28.96 21.46
CA LEU A 145 9.82 28.14 21.36
C LEU A 145 10.16 26.76 20.80
N LEU A 146 9.37 25.75 21.17
CA LEU A 146 9.50 24.40 20.59
C LEU A 146 9.34 24.46 19.07
N SER A 147 10.26 23.84 18.34
CA SER A 147 10.26 23.79 16.88
C SER A 147 9.50 22.57 16.33
N CYS A 148 9.11 21.65 17.22
CA CYS A 148 8.47 20.40 16.87
C CYS A 148 6.95 20.53 16.93
N ASN A 149 6.24 19.89 15.99
CA ASN A 149 4.81 19.72 16.10
C ASN A 149 4.51 18.68 17.21
N PRO A 150 3.65 18.97 18.20
CA PRO A 150 3.30 18.04 19.28
C PRO A 150 2.67 16.74 18.76
N LEU A 151 1.99 16.77 17.60
CA LEU A 151 1.43 15.58 16.94
C LEU A 151 2.50 14.71 16.25
N GLY A 152 3.76 15.12 16.25
CA GLY A 152 4.83 14.38 15.58
C GLY A 152 5.25 14.98 14.23
N LYS A 153 6.10 14.27 13.50
CA LYS A 153 6.67 14.70 12.21
C LYS A 153 6.01 13.98 11.03
N ASN A 154 6.19 14.52 9.83
CA ASN A 154 5.92 13.79 8.59
C ASN A 154 6.78 12.50 8.55
N PRO A 155 6.20 11.34 8.24
CA PRO A 155 6.94 10.06 8.18
C PRO A 155 8.06 10.04 7.15
N GLY A 156 8.01 10.94 6.16
CA GLY A 156 8.92 10.90 5.01
C GLY A 156 8.48 9.85 3.99
N ASP A 157 9.40 9.51 3.09
CA ASP A 157 9.17 8.60 1.96
C ASP A 157 9.98 7.29 2.05
N VAL A 158 10.59 7.02 3.20
CA VAL A 158 11.22 5.72 3.52
C VAL A 158 10.50 5.11 4.73
N TRP A 159 9.77 4.02 4.49
CA TRP A 159 8.94 3.37 5.50
C TRP A 159 9.52 2.01 5.90
N ALA A 160 9.88 1.86 7.16
CA ALA A 160 10.34 0.59 7.71
C ALA A 160 9.11 -0.20 8.23
N ILE A 161 8.60 -1.12 7.42
CA ILE A 161 7.44 -1.95 7.73
C ILE A 161 7.83 -3.41 7.44
N PRO A 162 7.66 -4.35 8.40
CA PRO A 162 7.96 -5.76 8.16
C PRO A 162 7.12 -6.34 7.02
N ASN A 163 7.73 -7.12 6.14
CA ASN A 163 6.99 -7.88 5.15
C ASN A 163 6.28 -9.09 5.76
N VAL A 164 5.17 -9.52 5.14
CA VAL A 164 4.35 -10.64 5.63
C VAL A 164 5.04 -11.96 5.34
N LYS A 165 5.84 -12.47 6.29
CA LYS A 165 6.55 -13.75 6.25
C LYS A 165 5.95 -14.76 7.22
N HIS A 166 6.56 -15.94 7.37
CA HIS A 166 6.04 -17.10 8.06
C HIS A 166 5.42 -16.82 9.45
N ASN A 167 6.05 -15.98 10.26
CA ASN A 167 5.60 -15.65 11.61
C ASN A 167 4.78 -14.36 11.70
N HIS A 168 4.39 -13.77 10.58
CA HIS A 168 3.62 -12.53 10.60
C HIS A 168 2.15 -12.83 10.92
N VAL A 169 1.53 -12.03 11.80
CA VAL A 169 0.14 -12.22 12.25
C VAL A 169 -0.87 -12.24 11.10
N GLU A 170 -0.58 -11.52 10.01
CA GLU A 170 -1.45 -11.43 8.82
C GLU A 170 -1.19 -12.52 7.79
N LYS A 171 -0.24 -13.46 8.02
CA LYS A 171 0.16 -14.44 7.01
C LYS A 171 -0.99 -15.36 6.60
N THR A 172 -1.18 -15.48 5.30
CA THR A 172 -2.14 -16.40 4.63
C THR A 172 -1.41 -17.35 3.69
N SER A 173 -2.16 -18.12 2.88
CA SER A 173 -1.63 -18.95 1.80
C SER A 173 -0.98 -18.15 0.66
N HIS A 174 -1.34 -16.86 0.50
CA HIS A 174 -0.79 -16.02 -0.58
C HIS A 174 0.73 -15.83 -0.42
N PRO A 175 1.54 -16.11 -1.47
CA PRO A 175 3.01 -16.09 -1.35
C PRO A 175 3.61 -14.68 -1.24
N CYS A 176 2.96 -13.66 -1.81
CA CYS A 176 3.46 -12.28 -1.93
C CYS A 176 2.45 -11.27 -1.39
N GLN A 177 2.02 -11.46 -0.15
CA GLN A 177 1.08 -10.55 0.53
C GLN A 177 1.82 -9.33 1.08
N PHE A 178 1.33 -8.11 0.79
CA PHE A 178 1.81 -6.91 1.48
C PHE A 178 1.03 -6.67 2.79
N PRO A 179 1.65 -5.99 3.80
CA PRO A 179 1.03 -5.77 5.10
C PRO A 179 -0.10 -4.73 5.03
N VAL A 180 -1.12 -4.90 5.85
CA VAL A 180 -2.23 -3.95 5.97
C VAL A 180 -1.73 -2.57 6.42
N GLU A 181 -0.75 -2.50 7.33
CA GLU A 181 -0.13 -1.25 7.82
C GLU A 181 0.33 -0.30 6.69
N LEU A 182 0.87 -0.86 5.60
CA LEU A 182 1.32 -0.08 4.44
C LEU A 182 0.13 0.64 3.77
N VAL A 183 -0.99 -0.07 3.62
CA VAL A 183 -2.22 0.46 3.04
C VAL A 183 -2.89 1.46 3.98
N GLU A 184 -2.96 1.16 5.28
CA GLU A 184 -3.57 2.05 6.28
C GLU A 184 -2.98 3.46 6.21
N ARG A 185 -1.66 3.57 6.10
CA ARG A 185 -0.97 4.86 5.98
C ARG A 185 -1.41 5.64 4.73
N LEU A 186 -1.53 4.96 3.58
CA LEU A 186 -2.01 5.58 2.34
C LEU A 186 -3.49 5.97 2.43
N VAL A 187 -4.32 5.09 2.96
CA VAL A 187 -5.76 5.32 3.15
C VAL A 187 -6.01 6.52 4.05
N LEU A 188 -5.33 6.59 5.19
CA LEU A 188 -5.48 7.70 6.14
C LEU A 188 -5.00 9.02 5.57
N ALA A 189 -3.89 9.03 4.82
CA ALA A 189 -3.36 10.25 4.23
C ALA A 189 -4.17 10.77 3.04
N LEU A 190 -4.71 9.87 2.19
CA LEU A 190 -5.18 10.21 0.85
C LEU A 190 -6.70 10.13 0.66
N THR A 191 -7.44 9.70 1.70
CA THR A 191 -8.90 9.52 1.63
C THR A 191 -9.60 10.01 2.89
N LYS A 192 -10.94 10.11 2.80
CA LYS A 192 -11.85 10.39 3.92
C LYS A 192 -12.78 9.19 4.15
N PRO A 193 -13.39 9.03 5.35
CA PRO A 193 -14.45 8.05 5.55
C PRO A 193 -15.54 8.17 4.47
N GLY A 194 -16.00 7.02 3.97
CA GLY A 194 -16.96 6.92 2.88
C GLY A 194 -16.39 6.94 1.46
N ASP A 195 -15.13 7.36 1.27
CA ASP A 195 -14.46 7.30 -0.04
C ASP A 195 -14.26 5.87 -0.53
N TRP A 196 -14.27 5.66 -1.86
CA TRP A 196 -13.97 4.37 -2.47
C TRP A 196 -12.46 4.16 -2.63
N VAL A 197 -12.00 2.99 -2.19
CA VAL A 197 -10.64 2.46 -2.40
C VAL A 197 -10.72 1.22 -3.29
N LEU A 198 -9.88 1.15 -4.31
CA LEU A 198 -9.83 0.06 -5.28
C LEU A 198 -8.46 -0.62 -5.26
N ASP A 199 -8.47 -1.95 -5.26
CA ASP A 199 -7.30 -2.77 -5.55
C ASP A 199 -7.60 -3.72 -6.74
N PRO A 200 -7.07 -3.43 -7.95
CA PRO A 200 -7.31 -4.25 -9.13
C PRO A 200 -6.59 -5.62 -9.11
N PHE A 201 -5.70 -5.87 -8.15
CA PHE A 201 -4.99 -7.13 -7.92
C PHE A 201 -5.04 -7.51 -6.44
N MET A 202 -6.26 -7.60 -5.89
CA MET A 202 -6.49 -7.60 -4.44
C MET A 202 -5.89 -8.78 -3.68
N GLY A 203 -5.54 -9.89 -4.36
CA GLY A 203 -5.05 -11.09 -3.72
C GLY A 203 -5.96 -11.54 -2.58
N VAL A 204 -5.43 -11.55 -1.38
CA VAL A 204 -6.15 -11.92 -0.16
C VAL A 204 -6.74 -10.72 0.60
N GLY A 205 -6.91 -9.57 -0.07
CA GLY A 205 -7.70 -8.45 0.40
C GLY A 205 -7.03 -7.53 1.44
N SER A 206 -5.70 -7.46 1.50
CA SER A 206 -5.01 -6.56 2.44
C SER A 206 -5.40 -5.10 2.25
N ALA A 207 -5.53 -4.65 1.00
CA ALA A 207 -5.95 -3.28 0.69
C ALA A 207 -7.41 -3.01 1.13
N LEU A 208 -8.28 -3.98 0.93
CA LEU A 208 -9.69 -3.87 1.33
C LEU A 208 -9.82 -3.76 2.85
N ILE A 209 -9.07 -4.58 3.59
CA ILE A 209 -9.08 -4.55 5.05
C ILE A 209 -8.56 -3.20 5.57
N GLY A 210 -7.46 -2.69 5.03
CA GLY A 210 -6.93 -1.38 5.41
C GLY A 210 -7.91 -0.23 5.15
N ALA A 211 -8.68 -0.30 4.06
CA ALA A 211 -9.72 0.67 3.76
C ALA A 211 -10.92 0.56 4.73
N LEU A 212 -11.46 -0.65 4.89
CA LEU A 212 -12.63 -0.92 5.72
C LEU A 212 -12.38 -0.62 7.21
N ALA A 213 -11.17 -0.90 7.72
CA ALA A 213 -10.78 -0.61 9.10
C ALA A 213 -10.92 0.88 9.46
N HIS A 214 -10.85 1.76 8.48
CA HIS A 214 -10.94 3.20 8.64
C HIS A 214 -12.24 3.81 8.08
N GLY A 215 -13.28 3.01 7.87
CA GLY A 215 -14.60 3.48 7.42
C GLY A 215 -14.65 3.92 5.95
N ARG A 216 -13.70 3.47 5.12
CA ARG A 216 -13.75 3.65 3.66
C ARG A 216 -14.54 2.51 3.05
N ARG A 217 -15.06 2.73 1.85
CA ARG A 217 -15.63 1.67 1.01
C ARG A 217 -14.49 1.01 0.25
N ALA A 218 -14.56 -0.30 0.01
CA ALA A 218 -13.50 -1.03 -0.69
C ALA A 218 -14.07 -1.90 -1.79
N MET A 219 -13.33 -2.01 -2.88
CA MET A 219 -13.58 -2.95 -3.95
C MET A 219 -12.25 -3.52 -4.46
N GLY A 220 -12.30 -4.74 -4.99
CA GLY A 220 -11.11 -5.38 -5.53
C GLY A 220 -11.45 -6.40 -6.59
N ALA A 221 -10.48 -6.71 -7.44
CA ALA A 221 -10.55 -7.77 -8.42
C ALA A 221 -9.44 -8.80 -8.15
N GLU A 222 -9.76 -10.08 -8.34
CA GLU A 222 -8.83 -11.19 -8.21
C GLU A 222 -9.27 -12.34 -9.13
N MET A 223 -8.32 -12.90 -9.86
CA MET A 223 -8.61 -13.99 -10.81
C MET A 223 -8.58 -15.36 -10.13
N VAL A 224 -7.80 -15.52 -9.05
CA VAL A 224 -7.64 -16.78 -8.35
C VAL A 224 -8.73 -16.96 -7.31
N GLY A 225 -9.69 -17.84 -7.55
CA GLY A 225 -10.86 -18.06 -6.68
C GLY A 225 -10.51 -18.46 -5.24
N GLU A 226 -9.39 -19.15 -5.03
CA GLU A 226 -8.88 -19.46 -3.69
C GLU A 226 -8.54 -18.18 -2.92
N TYR A 227 -7.86 -17.22 -3.56
CA TYR A 227 -7.52 -15.95 -2.92
C TYR A 227 -8.75 -15.09 -2.64
N VAL A 228 -9.74 -15.09 -3.53
CA VAL A 228 -11.06 -14.46 -3.27
C VAL A 228 -11.69 -15.05 -2.01
N THR A 229 -11.67 -16.38 -1.87
CA THR A 229 -12.22 -17.08 -0.70
C THR A 229 -11.49 -16.66 0.59
N VAL A 230 -10.16 -16.59 0.55
CA VAL A 230 -9.37 -16.13 1.69
C VAL A 230 -9.68 -14.66 2.03
N ALA A 231 -9.78 -13.78 1.02
CA ALA A 231 -10.13 -12.38 1.21
C ALA A 231 -11.49 -12.22 1.90
N ARG A 232 -12.52 -12.95 1.45
CA ARG A 232 -13.86 -12.94 2.07
C ARG A 232 -13.81 -13.37 3.53
N ARG A 233 -13.14 -14.48 3.85
CA ARG A 233 -12.98 -14.96 5.24
C ARG A 233 -12.28 -13.92 6.12
N ARG A 234 -11.26 -13.24 5.60
CA ARG A 234 -10.56 -12.17 6.34
C ARG A 234 -11.47 -10.97 6.59
N ILE A 235 -12.29 -10.57 5.63
CA ILE A 235 -13.27 -9.49 5.81
C ILE A 235 -14.33 -9.89 6.83
N GLU A 236 -14.91 -11.10 6.74
CA GLU A 236 -15.87 -11.62 7.71
C GLU A 236 -15.28 -11.67 9.14
N ALA A 237 -14.03 -12.11 9.27
CA ALA A 237 -13.33 -12.10 10.58
C ALA A 237 -13.14 -10.66 11.11
N ALA A 238 -12.86 -9.71 10.22
CA ALA A 238 -12.73 -8.30 10.60
C ALA A 238 -14.09 -7.70 11.03
N GLU A 239 -15.20 -8.06 10.37
CA GLU A 239 -16.56 -7.65 10.77
C GLU A 239 -16.92 -8.15 12.18
N LYS A 240 -16.54 -9.39 12.47
CA LYS A 240 -16.73 -9.99 13.82
C LYS A 240 -15.77 -9.42 14.87
N GLY A 241 -14.73 -8.67 14.46
CA GLY A 241 -13.68 -8.19 15.35
C GLY A 241 -12.71 -9.30 15.79
N GLU A 242 -12.51 -10.31 14.95
CA GLU A 242 -11.63 -11.46 15.18
C GLU A 242 -10.31 -11.38 14.40
N LEU A 243 -10.29 -10.59 13.30
CA LEU A 243 -9.10 -10.46 12.48
C LEU A 243 -8.00 -9.69 13.21
N ARG A 244 -6.83 -10.27 13.31
CA ARG A 244 -5.65 -9.61 13.87
C ARG A 244 -4.76 -9.09 12.75
N ILE A 245 -4.41 -7.82 12.85
CA ILE A 245 -3.44 -7.15 11.97
C ILE A 245 -2.33 -6.53 12.82
N ARG A 246 -1.19 -6.29 12.22
CA ARG A 246 -0.11 -5.55 12.87
C ARG A 246 -0.51 -4.07 12.97
N PRO A 247 -0.57 -3.47 14.17
CA PRO A 247 -0.91 -2.05 14.30
C PRO A 247 0.12 -1.15 13.60
N MET A 248 -0.36 -0.08 12.98
CA MET A 248 0.48 0.96 12.40
C MET A 248 1.44 1.55 13.46
N GLU A 249 2.67 1.87 13.04
CA GLU A 249 3.72 2.49 13.88
C GLU A 249 4.30 1.62 15.00
N ARG A 250 3.97 0.35 15.06
CA ARG A 250 4.65 -0.52 16.00
C ARG A 250 6.14 -0.63 15.63
N PRO A 251 7.08 -0.51 16.60
CA PRO A 251 8.51 -0.70 16.33
C PRO A 251 8.79 -2.06 15.69
N VAL A 252 9.65 -2.07 14.66
CA VAL A 252 10.03 -3.31 13.95
C VAL A 252 10.71 -4.29 14.92
N TYR A 253 11.48 -3.76 15.85
CA TYR A 253 12.15 -4.50 16.92
C TYR A 253 11.58 -4.09 18.28
N GLY A 254 10.93 -5.02 18.95
CA GLY A 254 10.51 -4.89 20.34
C GLY A 254 10.87 -6.17 21.08
N PRO A 255 11.19 -6.11 22.38
CA PRO A 255 11.64 -7.26 23.16
C PRO A 255 10.61 -8.41 23.26
N ASN A 256 9.36 -8.19 22.84
CA ASN A 256 8.27 -9.16 22.94
C ASN A 256 7.49 -9.28 21.62
N GLY A 257 8.10 -9.87 20.59
CA GLY A 257 7.57 -9.99 19.22
C GLY A 257 6.50 -11.07 18.99
N ASN A 258 5.71 -11.49 19.98
CA ASN A 258 4.67 -12.50 19.79
C ASN A 258 3.39 -11.88 19.20
N GLY A 259 2.99 -12.32 18.01
CA GLY A 259 1.79 -11.87 17.29
C GLY A 259 0.46 -12.05 18.03
N SER A 260 0.43 -12.81 19.12
CA SER A 260 -0.75 -12.99 19.99
C SER A 260 -1.16 -11.73 20.76
N GLN A 261 -0.33 -10.69 20.79
CA GLN A 261 -0.58 -9.44 21.52
C GLN A 261 -1.24 -8.35 20.65
N TYR A 262 -1.53 -8.61 19.39
CA TYR A 262 -2.18 -7.61 18.54
C TYR A 262 -3.69 -7.59 18.78
N PRO A 263 -4.29 -6.40 19.03
CA PRO A 263 -5.72 -6.31 19.14
C PRO A 263 -6.37 -6.67 17.80
N PRO A 264 -7.54 -7.33 17.82
CA PRO A 264 -8.28 -7.59 16.59
C PRO A 264 -8.82 -6.28 16.01
N VAL A 265 -8.80 -6.17 14.68
CA VAL A 265 -9.44 -5.07 13.98
C VAL A 265 -10.93 -5.38 13.77
N ARG A 266 -11.77 -4.36 13.93
CA ARG A 266 -13.19 -4.45 13.62
C ARG A 266 -13.54 -3.46 12.50
N VAL A 267 -14.16 -3.95 11.45
CA VAL A 267 -14.67 -3.14 10.35
C VAL A 267 -16.20 -3.06 10.41
N ARG A 268 -16.77 -1.91 10.01
CA ARG A 268 -18.21 -1.77 9.79
C ARG A 268 -18.44 -1.62 8.30
N ILE A 269 -19.02 -2.62 7.67
CA ILE A 269 -19.50 -2.49 6.30
C ILE A 269 -20.87 -1.85 6.39
N GLY A 270 -20.98 -0.59 5.99
CA GLY A 270 -22.28 0.08 5.84
C GLY A 270 -23.12 -0.70 4.83
N GLY A 271 -24.30 -1.21 5.24
CA GLY A 271 -25.11 -2.18 4.54
C GLY A 271 -25.23 -1.91 3.05
N MET A 272 -24.55 -2.74 2.27
CA MET A 272 -24.81 -2.96 0.86
C MET A 272 -24.91 -4.48 0.67
N GLY A 273 -26.08 -4.89 0.22
CA GLY A 273 -26.32 -6.26 -0.18
C GLY A 273 -25.36 -6.64 -1.31
N TYR A 274 -24.85 -7.83 -1.21
CA TYR A 274 -24.08 -8.46 -2.28
C TYR A 274 -25.05 -8.76 -3.44
N GLY A 275 -24.82 -8.10 -4.60
CA GLY A 275 -25.42 -8.47 -5.85
C GLY A 275 -24.46 -9.35 -6.66
#